data_08a65a3dbda174e48b17b779e0a4917c
#
_entry.id   08a65a3dbda174e48b17b779e0a4917c
#
_cell.length_a   1.000
_cell.length_b   1.000
_cell.length_c   1.000
_cell.angle_alpha   90.00
_cell.angle_beta   90.00
_cell.angle_gamma   90.00
#
_symmetry.space_group_name_H-M   'P 1'
#
loop_
_entity.id
_entity.type
_entity.pdbx_description
1 polymer ?
#
loop_
_entity_poly.entity_id
_entity_poly.type
_entity_poly.pdbx_seq_one_letter_code
_entity_poly.pdbx_strand_id
1 'polypeptide(L)'
;MSRYKSLLKDTLIFAIGSIGTKLILFLMVPLYTNYMTSAEYGTADLIFTIAQLLVSILSVVIFDAVIRFGLSGGEKRENVLLVGFIVFVFSIILGATITPIIGLYKTISEWKWYLYFYVVLSILYSIEFNYLKVMGKNKQYAAFNILQTGMMASFNVYFLVNKFLGVQGYLLAYILSTFIIDIIAFIYGKLWKELSKAKFEKALFCNMISFSAPLILNNVSWWIIHSSDKVMVEIMVSTAALGIYTAAAKIPALINVTVSIFQQAWDISVIKEIETTNESDYYSDVFKYLFLFTSGACLVFVTIIKVFMHYYIGIEFADAWRYVPLLLVSAVFSAVASYYGSMYGALKKSVNNMFTTLLAAAVNIVINGLLIPFMGIWGAVIGTLIAYIVVAFVRMIDVRRYMMISVNCKTFLSISVIILIHAIAVSLDFHIYAISLLAILAFVSINLHDLGILVKKFSKFILR
;
A
#
# COMPACT_ATOMS: atom_id res chain seq x y z
N MET A 1 -4.10 -28.23 17.32
CA MET A 1 -5.22 -27.89 16.40
C MET A 1 -5.96 -26.58 16.73
N SER A 2 -6.14 -26.16 17.99
CA SER A 2 -6.87 -24.94 18.33
C SER A 2 -6.16 -23.63 17.94
N ARG A 3 -4.85 -23.51 18.11
CA ARG A 3 -4.06 -22.31 17.78
C ARG A 3 -4.04 -21.99 16.26
N TYR A 4 -3.97 -23.00 15.40
CA TYR A 4 -4.00 -22.84 13.94
C TYR A 4 -5.39 -22.40 13.45
N LYS A 5 -6.48 -22.91 14.05
CA LYS A 5 -7.84 -22.45 13.73
C LYS A 5 -8.07 -21.01 14.13
N SER A 6 -7.53 -20.57 15.28
CA SER A 6 -7.59 -19.18 15.71
C SER A 6 -6.82 -18.26 14.76
N LEU A 7 -5.58 -18.63 14.42
CA LEU A 7 -4.75 -17.87 13.49
C LEU A 7 -5.40 -17.69 12.11
N LEU A 8 -5.92 -18.79 11.53
CA LEU A 8 -6.64 -18.74 10.25
C LEU A 8 -7.88 -17.85 10.32
N LYS A 9 -8.64 -17.94 11.42
CA LYS A 9 -9.83 -17.12 11.63
C LYS A 9 -9.47 -15.63 11.73
N ASP A 10 -8.44 -15.27 12.49
CA ASP A 10 -8.00 -13.89 12.64
C ASP A 10 -7.43 -13.36 11.33
N THR A 11 -6.65 -14.16 10.60
CA THR A 11 -6.15 -13.80 9.26
C THR A 11 -7.28 -13.54 8.27
N LEU A 12 -8.32 -14.39 8.26
CA LEU A 12 -9.51 -14.18 7.41
C LEU A 12 -10.27 -12.90 7.78
N ILE A 13 -10.43 -12.60 9.08
CA ILE A 13 -11.09 -11.38 9.53
C ILE A 13 -10.32 -10.14 9.07
N PHE A 14 -8.99 -10.14 9.20
CA PHE A 14 -8.14 -9.04 8.73
C PHE A 14 -8.15 -8.92 7.20
N ALA A 15 -8.12 -10.04 6.48
CA ALA A 15 -8.20 -10.05 5.02
C ALA A 15 -9.53 -9.48 4.51
N ILE A 16 -10.67 -9.92 5.07
CA ILE A 16 -12.00 -9.40 4.71
C ILE A 16 -12.09 -7.90 5.02
N GLY A 17 -11.61 -7.47 6.19
CA GLY A 17 -11.57 -6.05 6.56
C GLY A 17 -10.73 -5.23 5.58
N SER A 18 -9.54 -5.70 5.24
CA SER A 18 -8.64 -5.01 4.31
C SER A 18 -9.16 -4.98 2.87
N ILE A 19 -9.74 -6.08 2.38
CA ILE A 19 -10.35 -6.13 1.04
C ILE A 19 -11.55 -5.20 0.97
N GLY A 20 -12.43 -5.23 1.99
CA GLY A 20 -13.62 -4.40 2.03
C GLY A 20 -13.30 -2.91 1.98
N THR A 21 -12.35 -2.45 2.79
CA THR A 21 -11.92 -1.04 2.77
C THR A 21 -11.32 -0.63 1.42
N LYS A 22 -10.44 -1.46 0.85
CA LYS A 22 -9.79 -1.16 -0.45
C LYS A 22 -10.78 -1.19 -1.61
N LEU A 23 -11.79 -2.07 -1.57
CA LEU A 23 -12.85 -2.11 -2.56
C LEU A 23 -13.71 -0.84 -2.50
N ILE A 24 -14.10 -0.39 -1.30
CA ILE A 24 -14.83 0.88 -1.14
C ILE A 24 -14.00 2.03 -1.71
N LEU A 25 -12.71 2.15 -1.35
CA LEU A 25 -11.83 3.19 -1.88
C LEU A 25 -11.71 3.16 -3.41
N PHE A 26 -11.66 1.97 -3.99
CA PHE A 26 -11.68 1.80 -5.44
C PHE A 26 -13.00 2.30 -6.05
N LEU A 27 -14.15 1.90 -5.50
CA LEU A 27 -15.46 2.33 -5.96
C LEU A 27 -15.70 3.83 -5.81
N MET A 28 -14.95 4.52 -4.95
CA MET A 28 -15.04 5.98 -4.79
C MET A 28 -14.28 6.76 -5.85
N VAL A 29 -13.38 6.15 -6.63
CA VAL A 29 -12.60 6.86 -7.66
C VAL A 29 -13.49 7.52 -8.73
N PRO A 30 -14.53 6.86 -9.29
CA PRO A 30 -15.47 7.51 -10.19
C PRO A 30 -16.14 8.76 -9.58
N LEU A 31 -16.48 8.72 -8.29
CA LEU A 31 -17.04 9.88 -7.60
C LEU A 31 -16.05 11.04 -7.62
N TYR A 32 -14.81 10.78 -7.19
CA TYR A 32 -13.79 11.82 -7.10
C TYR A 32 -13.48 12.44 -8.46
N THR A 33 -13.31 11.62 -9.49
CA THR A 33 -12.94 12.08 -10.83
C THR A 33 -14.09 12.77 -11.60
N ASN A 34 -15.35 12.57 -11.18
CA ASN A 34 -16.50 13.28 -11.78
C ASN A 34 -16.89 14.54 -11.03
N TYR A 35 -16.55 14.69 -9.74
CA TYR A 35 -16.97 15.82 -8.90
C TYR A 35 -15.82 16.70 -8.43
N MET A 36 -14.57 16.35 -8.75
CA MET A 36 -13.38 17.16 -8.47
C MET A 36 -12.61 17.35 -9.77
N THR A 37 -11.97 18.51 -9.92
CA THR A 37 -10.99 18.74 -10.98
C THR A 37 -9.72 17.93 -10.74
N SER A 38 -8.91 17.73 -11.77
CA SER A 38 -7.62 17.04 -11.64
C SER A 38 -6.68 17.74 -10.65
N ALA A 39 -6.72 19.09 -10.61
CA ALA A 39 -5.94 19.86 -9.65
C ALA A 39 -6.45 19.69 -8.20
N GLU A 40 -7.76 19.67 -7.98
CA GLU A 40 -8.35 19.43 -6.66
C GLU A 40 -8.03 18.03 -6.15
N TYR A 41 -8.18 17.01 -7.01
CA TYR A 41 -7.88 15.64 -6.63
C TYR A 41 -6.40 15.44 -6.36
N GLY A 42 -5.52 16.06 -7.17
CA GLY A 42 -4.08 16.09 -6.94
C GLY A 42 -3.70 16.76 -5.61
N THR A 43 -4.30 17.92 -5.31
CA THR A 43 -4.09 18.63 -4.04
C THR A 43 -4.51 17.76 -2.84
N ALA A 44 -5.69 17.14 -2.92
CA ALA A 44 -6.18 16.25 -1.87
C ALA A 44 -5.24 15.05 -1.64
N ASP A 45 -4.79 14.39 -2.72
CA ASP A 45 -3.85 13.25 -2.64
C ASP A 45 -2.47 13.67 -2.10
N LEU A 46 -1.99 14.86 -2.47
CA LEU A 46 -0.75 15.44 -1.91
C LEU A 46 -0.85 15.62 -0.39
N ILE A 47 -1.97 16.19 0.09
CA ILE A 47 -2.22 16.39 1.52
C ILE A 47 -2.18 15.04 2.26
N PHE A 48 -2.84 14.00 1.73
CA PHE A 48 -2.77 12.66 2.30
C PHE A 48 -1.38 12.06 2.26
N THR A 49 -0.66 12.26 1.17
CA THR A 49 0.70 11.78 1.00
C THR A 49 1.63 12.37 2.07
N ILE A 50 1.53 13.68 2.29
CA ILE A 50 2.31 14.38 3.33
C ILE A 50 1.83 13.99 4.73
N ALA A 51 0.51 13.84 4.92
CA ALA A 51 -0.03 13.41 6.20
C ALA A 51 0.51 12.05 6.65
N GLN A 52 0.63 11.06 5.76
CA GLN A 52 1.20 9.75 6.09
C GLN A 52 2.65 9.86 6.61
N LEU A 53 3.45 10.74 6.00
CA LEU A 53 4.81 11.01 6.46
C LEU A 53 4.80 11.64 7.85
N LEU A 54 3.96 12.68 8.05
CA LEU A 54 3.85 13.40 9.32
C LEU A 54 3.34 12.50 10.45
N VAL A 55 2.38 11.62 10.18
CA VAL A 55 1.91 10.63 11.16
C VAL A 55 3.06 9.79 11.68
N SER A 56 3.92 9.29 10.80
CA SER A 56 5.08 8.47 11.19
C SER A 56 6.11 9.26 12.01
N ILE A 57 6.38 10.51 11.62
CA ILE A 57 7.38 11.35 12.28
C ILE A 57 6.85 11.86 13.63
N LEU A 58 5.67 12.47 13.65
CA LEU A 58 5.12 13.12 14.85
C LEU A 58 4.74 12.12 15.94
N SER A 59 4.23 10.94 15.57
CA SER A 59 3.92 9.88 16.53
C SER A 59 5.14 9.10 17.00
N VAL A 60 6.32 9.33 16.41
CA VAL A 60 7.51 8.48 16.65
C VAL A 60 7.18 6.99 16.40
N VAL A 61 6.18 6.68 15.57
CA VAL A 61 5.68 5.31 15.31
C VAL A 61 5.28 4.56 16.60
N ILE A 62 4.84 5.28 17.64
CA ILE A 62 4.52 4.72 18.97
C ILE A 62 3.44 3.63 18.92
N PHE A 63 2.57 3.68 17.92
CA PHE A 63 1.49 2.71 17.73
C PHE A 63 2.01 1.27 17.50
N ASP A 64 3.21 1.10 16.94
CA ASP A 64 3.87 -0.21 16.80
C ASP A 64 4.43 -0.70 18.13
N ALA A 65 4.95 0.22 18.96
CA ALA A 65 5.34 -0.12 20.33
C ALA A 65 4.12 -0.51 21.18
N VAL A 66 2.97 0.15 21.01
CA VAL A 66 1.73 -0.21 21.72
C VAL A 66 1.36 -1.68 21.46
N ILE A 67 1.43 -2.15 20.21
CA ILE A 67 1.23 -3.58 19.90
C ILE A 67 2.33 -4.44 20.55
N ARG A 68 3.58 -4.08 20.33
CA ARG A 68 4.72 -4.90 20.76
C ARG A 68 4.76 -5.13 22.26
N PHE A 69 4.64 -4.05 23.03
CA PHE A 69 4.69 -4.11 24.49
C PHE A 69 3.36 -4.56 25.09
N GLY A 70 2.24 -4.20 24.48
CA GLY A 70 0.91 -4.63 24.94
C GLY A 70 0.65 -6.13 24.80
N LEU A 71 1.27 -6.81 23.82
CA LEU A 71 1.13 -8.25 23.61
C LEU A 71 2.22 -9.08 24.31
N SER A 72 3.33 -8.48 24.76
CA SER A 72 4.48 -9.20 25.33
C SER A 72 4.22 -9.83 26.70
N GLY A 73 3.13 -9.46 27.40
CA GLY A 73 2.76 -9.98 28.70
C GLY A 73 3.66 -9.57 29.86
N GLY A 74 4.75 -8.85 29.60
CA GLY A 74 5.68 -8.35 30.63
C GLY A 74 5.26 -7.02 31.24
N GLU A 75 4.40 -6.27 30.58
CA GLU A 75 3.98 -4.93 30.97
C GLU A 75 2.46 -4.86 31.15
N LYS A 76 2.03 -3.97 32.04
CA LYS A 76 0.58 -3.72 32.18
C LYS A 76 0.09 -2.97 30.96
N ARG A 77 -0.89 -3.53 30.25
CA ARG A 77 -1.41 -2.96 29.00
C ARG A 77 -1.95 -1.53 29.16
N GLU A 78 -2.53 -1.20 30.34
CA GLU A 78 -3.00 0.15 30.66
C GLU A 78 -1.85 1.17 30.71
N ASN A 79 -0.67 0.79 31.20
CA ASN A 79 0.52 1.64 31.22
C ASN A 79 1.06 1.86 29.81
N VAL A 80 1.02 0.83 28.96
CA VAL A 80 1.38 0.92 27.53
C VAL A 80 0.47 1.90 26.80
N LEU A 81 -0.85 1.84 27.07
CA LEU A 81 -1.81 2.80 26.49
C LEU A 81 -1.51 4.23 26.94
N LEU A 82 -1.21 4.44 28.22
CA LEU A 82 -0.86 5.76 28.75
C LEU A 82 0.35 6.37 28.03
N VAL A 83 1.40 5.58 27.79
CA VAL A 83 2.55 6.03 27.02
C VAL A 83 2.15 6.46 25.60
N GLY A 84 1.30 5.68 24.91
CA GLY A 84 0.74 6.05 23.63
C GLY A 84 0.02 7.40 23.65
N PHE A 85 -0.82 7.62 24.66
CA PHE A 85 -1.55 8.90 24.84
C PHE A 85 -0.62 10.08 25.20
N ILE A 86 0.43 9.87 25.98
CA ILE A 86 1.44 10.91 26.25
C ILE A 86 2.10 11.35 24.95
N VAL A 87 2.53 10.40 24.11
CA VAL A 87 3.13 10.71 22.79
C VAL A 87 2.11 11.38 21.88
N PHE A 88 0.84 10.98 21.92
CA PHE A 88 -0.23 11.65 21.19
C PHE A 88 -0.37 13.12 21.58
N VAL A 89 -0.37 13.45 22.88
CA VAL A 89 -0.41 14.84 23.35
C VAL A 89 0.82 15.64 22.88
N PHE A 90 2.02 15.04 22.92
CA PHE A 90 3.22 15.65 22.33
C PHE A 90 3.05 15.88 20.82
N SER A 91 2.47 14.93 20.09
CA SER A 91 2.21 15.05 18.65
C SER A 91 1.26 16.20 18.33
N ILE A 92 0.25 16.46 19.17
CA ILE A 92 -0.65 17.62 19.02
C ILE A 92 0.14 18.93 19.11
N ILE A 93 0.96 19.08 20.15
CA ILE A 93 1.73 20.31 20.38
C ILE A 93 2.76 20.51 19.25
N LEU A 94 3.54 19.48 18.94
CA LEU A 94 4.57 19.54 17.91
C LEU A 94 3.95 19.74 16.52
N GLY A 95 2.82 19.08 16.23
CA GLY A 95 2.07 19.28 14.99
C GLY A 95 1.56 20.71 14.85
N ALA A 96 1.02 21.30 15.91
CA ALA A 96 0.56 22.69 15.89
C ALA A 96 1.69 23.69 15.61
N THR A 97 2.92 23.44 16.09
CA THR A 97 4.09 24.29 15.82
C THR A 97 4.67 24.10 14.43
N ILE A 98 4.60 22.89 13.86
CA ILE A 98 5.14 22.58 12.52
C ILE A 98 4.16 22.98 11.41
N THR A 99 2.86 22.92 11.65
CA THR A 99 1.82 23.20 10.64
C THR A 99 1.97 24.58 9.99
N PRO A 100 2.25 25.69 10.68
CA PRO A 100 2.51 26.98 10.04
C PRO A 100 3.70 26.94 9.08
N ILE A 101 4.75 26.19 9.41
CA ILE A 101 5.96 26.06 8.57
C ILE A 101 5.61 25.27 7.29
N ILE A 102 4.88 24.18 7.40
CA ILE A 102 4.39 23.42 6.23
C ILE A 102 3.44 24.30 5.37
N GLY A 103 2.67 25.16 6.02
CA GLY A 103 1.79 26.12 5.35
C GLY A 103 2.51 27.20 4.54
N LEU A 104 3.85 27.30 4.57
CA LEU A 104 4.64 28.13 3.66
C LEU A 104 4.65 27.53 2.24
N TYR A 105 4.39 26.25 2.11
CA TYR A 105 4.24 25.61 0.81
C TYR A 105 2.87 25.97 0.19
N LYS A 106 2.91 26.66 -0.95
CA LYS A 106 1.74 27.33 -1.56
C LYS A 106 0.53 26.40 -1.72
N THR A 107 0.73 25.19 -2.23
CA THR A 107 -0.35 24.21 -2.48
C THR A 107 -1.03 23.75 -1.19
N ILE A 108 -0.33 23.77 -0.05
CA ILE A 108 -0.87 23.31 1.25
C ILE A 108 -1.36 24.49 2.10
N SER A 109 -0.96 25.71 1.79
CA SER A 109 -1.19 26.90 2.62
C SER A 109 -2.63 27.05 3.10
N GLU A 110 -3.60 26.90 2.19
CA GLU A 110 -5.04 26.98 2.50
C GLU A 110 -5.54 25.78 3.30
N TRP A 111 -4.92 24.62 3.12
CA TRP A 111 -5.35 23.33 3.67
C TRP A 111 -4.57 22.90 4.91
N LYS A 112 -3.63 23.70 5.38
CA LYS A 112 -2.70 23.35 6.48
C LYS A 112 -3.41 22.89 7.77
N TRP A 113 -4.53 23.50 8.13
CA TRP A 113 -5.28 23.11 9.33
C TRP A 113 -6.07 21.83 9.11
N TYR A 114 -6.58 21.56 7.90
CA TYR A 114 -7.17 20.25 7.56
C TYR A 114 -6.13 19.15 7.63
N LEU A 115 -4.92 19.39 7.08
CA LEU A 115 -3.77 18.50 7.22
C LEU A 115 -3.47 18.21 8.69
N TYR A 116 -3.39 19.25 9.53
CA TYR A 116 -3.14 19.12 10.96
C TYR A 116 -4.16 18.24 11.66
N PHE A 117 -5.45 18.55 11.52
CA PHE A 117 -6.53 17.77 12.16
C PHE A 117 -6.54 16.33 11.67
N TYR A 118 -6.32 16.11 10.37
CA TYR A 118 -6.25 14.76 9.83
C TYR A 118 -5.07 13.98 10.42
N VAL A 119 -3.88 14.58 10.53
CA VAL A 119 -2.69 13.94 11.12
C VAL A 119 -2.92 13.60 12.59
N VAL A 120 -3.44 14.54 13.38
CA VAL A 120 -3.71 14.34 14.82
C VAL A 120 -4.69 13.17 15.02
N LEU A 121 -5.81 13.17 14.31
CA LEU A 121 -6.80 12.09 14.40
C LEU A 121 -6.23 10.76 13.90
N SER A 122 -5.43 10.76 12.83
CA SER A 122 -4.80 9.54 12.33
C SER A 122 -3.80 8.91 13.31
N ILE A 123 -3.12 9.73 14.12
CA ILE A 123 -2.25 9.25 15.20
C ILE A 123 -3.10 8.61 16.30
N LEU A 124 -4.17 9.26 16.74
CA LEU A 124 -5.09 8.73 17.75
C LEU A 124 -5.71 7.42 17.28
N TYR A 125 -6.24 7.41 16.05
CA TYR A 125 -6.76 6.22 15.38
C TYR A 125 -5.76 5.06 15.42
N SER A 126 -4.51 5.32 15.05
CA SER A 126 -3.48 4.27 15.02
C SER A 126 -3.19 3.67 16.40
N ILE A 127 -3.17 4.51 17.45
CA ILE A 127 -2.95 4.07 18.83
C ILE A 127 -4.15 3.24 19.32
N GLU A 128 -5.36 3.75 19.17
CA GLU A 128 -6.58 3.08 19.64
C GLU A 128 -6.83 1.75 18.94
N PHE A 129 -6.69 1.73 17.62
CA PHE A 129 -6.92 0.53 16.82
C PHE A 129 -5.87 -0.55 17.08
N ASN A 130 -4.62 -0.17 17.30
CA ASN A 130 -3.60 -1.12 17.70
C ASN A 130 -3.84 -1.63 19.14
N TYR A 131 -4.35 -0.78 20.03
CA TYR A 131 -4.72 -1.20 21.37
C TYR A 131 -5.93 -2.14 21.38
N LEU A 132 -6.91 -1.98 20.50
CA LEU A 132 -7.99 -2.96 20.32
C LEU A 132 -7.46 -4.36 19.99
N LYS A 133 -6.38 -4.46 19.20
CA LYS A 133 -5.70 -5.74 18.93
C LYS A 133 -5.04 -6.30 20.20
N VAL A 134 -4.39 -5.45 21.00
CA VAL A 134 -3.82 -5.83 22.31
C VAL A 134 -4.91 -6.40 23.23
N MET A 135 -6.11 -5.83 23.18
CA MET A 135 -7.28 -6.32 23.93
C MET A 135 -7.89 -7.61 23.34
N GLY A 136 -7.37 -8.15 22.23
CA GLY A 136 -7.93 -9.30 21.52
C GLY A 136 -9.24 -9.02 20.78
N LYS A 137 -9.59 -7.74 20.56
CA LYS A 137 -10.83 -7.31 19.90
C LYS A 137 -10.67 -7.23 18.37
N ASN A 138 -10.11 -8.29 17.75
CA ASN A 138 -9.78 -8.30 16.31
C ASN A 138 -10.99 -8.13 15.39
N LYS A 139 -12.16 -8.67 15.78
CA LYS A 139 -13.40 -8.51 15.01
C LYS A 139 -13.86 -7.05 14.99
N GLN A 140 -13.78 -6.37 16.12
CA GLN A 140 -14.17 -4.97 16.26
C GLN A 140 -13.20 -4.08 15.47
N TYR A 141 -11.91 -4.36 15.57
CA TYR A 141 -10.90 -3.72 14.73
C TYR A 141 -11.29 -3.76 13.24
N ALA A 142 -11.61 -4.95 12.72
CA ALA A 142 -12.00 -5.10 11.30
C ALA A 142 -13.33 -4.39 10.99
N ALA A 143 -14.34 -4.54 11.85
CA ALA A 143 -15.65 -3.90 11.67
C ALA A 143 -15.56 -2.38 11.70
N PHE A 144 -14.77 -1.81 12.62
CA PHE A 144 -14.59 -0.36 12.73
C PHE A 144 -13.81 0.22 11.55
N ASN A 145 -12.83 -0.51 10.98
CA ASN A 145 -12.16 -0.10 9.74
C ASN A 145 -13.14 0.00 8.56
N ILE A 146 -14.01 -1.01 8.40
CA ILE A 146 -15.03 -0.99 7.35
C ILE A 146 -16.05 0.14 7.60
N LEU A 147 -16.49 0.31 8.85
CA LEU A 147 -17.42 1.38 9.23
C LEU A 147 -16.83 2.76 8.96
N GLN A 148 -15.57 3.01 9.37
CA GLN A 148 -14.86 4.27 9.10
C GLN A 148 -14.81 4.57 7.59
N THR A 149 -14.43 3.56 6.78
CA THR A 149 -14.36 3.71 5.32
C THR A 149 -15.74 3.93 4.71
N GLY A 150 -16.78 3.26 5.23
CA GLY A 150 -18.16 3.46 4.80
C GLY A 150 -18.70 4.85 5.15
N MET A 151 -18.42 5.34 6.36
CA MET A 151 -18.77 6.73 6.76
C MET A 151 -18.03 7.75 5.90
N MET A 152 -16.74 7.54 5.66
CA MET A 152 -15.94 8.40 4.77
C MET A 152 -16.54 8.45 3.36
N ALA A 153 -16.93 7.30 2.80
CA ALA A 153 -17.58 7.24 1.50
C ALA A 153 -18.92 7.99 1.50
N SER A 154 -19.75 7.81 2.53
CA SER A 154 -21.03 8.50 2.67
C SER A 154 -20.86 10.03 2.80
N PHE A 155 -19.90 10.48 3.60
CA PHE A 155 -19.59 11.91 3.73
C PHE A 155 -19.02 12.47 2.44
N ASN A 156 -18.18 11.73 1.69
CA ASN A 156 -17.71 12.18 0.38
C ASN A 156 -18.87 12.36 -0.61
N VAL A 157 -19.81 11.43 -0.68
CA VAL A 157 -21.02 11.60 -1.49
C VAL A 157 -21.75 12.86 -1.08
N TYR A 158 -22.00 13.07 0.21
CA TYR A 158 -22.71 14.23 0.70
C TYR A 158 -21.99 15.56 0.39
N PHE A 159 -20.68 15.64 0.67
CA PHE A 159 -19.93 16.89 0.50
C PHE A 159 -19.58 17.20 -0.96
N LEU A 160 -19.26 16.18 -1.77
CA LEU A 160 -18.88 16.40 -3.16
C LEU A 160 -20.10 16.53 -4.08
N VAL A 161 -21.13 15.67 -3.91
CA VAL A 161 -22.29 15.67 -4.81
C VAL A 161 -23.31 16.73 -4.43
N ASN A 162 -23.65 16.85 -3.12
CA ASN A 162 -24.72 17.72 -2.69
C ASN A 162 -24.24 19.14 -2.34
N LYS A 163 -22.99 19.28 -1.88
CA LYS A 163 -22.46 20.59 -1.42
C LYS A 163 -21.38 21.16 -2.35
N PHE A 164 -20.85 20.39 -3.28
CA PHE A 164 -19.82 20.80 -4.25
C PHE A 164 -18.60 21.45 -3.59
N LEU A 165 -18.12 20.88 -2.46
CA LEU A 165 -17.05 21.47 -1.67
C LEU A 165 -15.63 21.10 -2.17
N GLY A 166 -15.47 20.33 -3.26
CA GLY A 166 -14.15 19.98 -3.82
C GLY A 166 -13.17 19.43 -2.79
N VAL A 167 -11.96 19.99 -2.74
CA VAL A 167 -10.89 19.59 -1.78
C VAL A 167 -11.37 19.63 -0.33
N GLN A 168 -12.10 20.69 0.05
CA GLN A 168 -12.60 20.84 1.41
C GLN A 168 -13.52 19.69 1.81
N GLY A 169 -14.46 19.34 0.93
CA GLY A 169 -15.41 18.25 1.16
C GLY A 169 -14.71 16.90 1.30
N TYR A 170 -13.74 16.64 0.44
CA TYR A 170 -12.92 15.44 0.49
C TYR A 170 -12.16 15.32 1.82
N LEU A 171 -11.47 16.37 2.26
CA LEU A 171 -10.73 16.38 3.52
C LEU A 171 -11.65 16.26 4.74
N LEU A 172 -12.77 16.99 4.76
CA LEU A 172 -13.76 16.90 5.83
C LEU A 172 -14.34 15.49 5.98
N ALA A 173 -14.61 14.79 4.87
CA ALA A 173 -15.13 13.44 4.91
C ALA A 173 -14.18 12.48 5.66
N TYR A 174 -12.88 12.59 5.42
CA TYR A 174 -11.87 11.81 6.14
C TYR A 174 -11.73 12.23 7.60
N ILE A 175 -11.66 13.53 7.89
CA ILE A 175 -11.52 14.06 9.25
C ILE A 175 -12.72 13.62 10.10
N LEU A 176 -13.95 13.85 9.62
CA LEU A 176 -15.16 13.54 10.38
C LEU A 176 -15.35 12.03 10.57
N SER A 177 -15.10 11.23 9.53
CA SER A 177 -15.22 9.77 9.67
C SER A 177 -14.19 9.21 10.66
N THR A 178 -12.95 9.73 10.65
CA THR A 178 -11.92 9.32 11.61
C THR A 178 -12.27 9.79 13.02
N PHE A 179 -12.70 11.03 13.19
CA PHE A 179 -13.11 11.57 14.50
C PHE A 179 -14.26 10.76 15.12
N ILE A 180 -15.29 10.43 14.34
CA ILE A 180 -16.43 9.66 14.84
C ILE A 180 -16.00 8.25 15.23
N ILE A 181 -15.16 7.60 14.42
CA ILE A 181 -14.72 6.24 14.73
C ILE A 181 -13.80 6.20 15.94
N ASP A 182 -12.96 7.21 16.15
CA ASP A 182 -12.11 7.34 17.34
C ASP A 182 -12.97 7.44 18.59
N ILE A 183 -14.03 8.27 18.58
CA ILE A 183 -14.99 8.34 19.69
C ILE A 183 -15.64 6.97 19.93
N ILE A 184 -16.07 6.28 18.88
CA ILE A 184 -16.68 4.95 18.99
C ILE A 184 -15.67 3.95 19.57
N ALA A 185 -14.43 3.94 19.10
CA ALA A 185 -13.37 3.05 19.57
C ALA A 185 -13.01 3.34 21.03
N PHE A 186 -12.90 4.61 21.41
CA PHE A 186 -12.64 5.05 22.77
C PHE A 186 -13.75 4.60 23.74
N ILE A 187 -15.00 4.81 23.36
CA ILE A 187 -16.17 4.44 24.17
C ILE A 187 -16.31 2.92 24.24
N TYR A 188 -16.31 2.23 23.10
CA TYR A 188 -16.45 0.78 23.02
C TYR A 188 -15.30 0.04 23.71
N GLY A 189 -14.07 0.55 23.52
CA GLY A 189 -12.86 0.06 24.18
C GLY A 189 -12.87 0.27 25.67
N LYS A 190 -13.68 1.20 26.17
CA LYS A 190 -13.67 1.71 27.56
C LYS A 190 -12.30 2.24 27.94
N LEU A 191 -11.63 2.91 26.99
CA LEU A 191 -10.23 3.31 27.11
C LEU A 191 -10.02 4.27 28.28
N TRP A 192 -11.04 5.08 28.65
CA TRP A 192 -10.99 5.90 29.85
C TRP A 192 -10.80 5.09 31.15
N LYS A 193 -11.35 3.86 31.21
CA LYS A 193 -11.18 2.98 32.38
C LYS A 193 -9.79 2.35 32.42
N GLU A 194 -9.21 2.09 31.28
CA GLU A 194 -7.82 1.62 31.17
C GLU A 194 -6.87 2.75 31.59
N LEU A 195 -7.05 3.95 31.03
CA LEU A 195 -6.26 5.13 31.38
C LEU A 195 -6.36 5.53 32.86
N SER A 196 -7.54 5.41 33.48
CA SER A 196 -7.72 5.72 34.91
C SER A 196 -6.97 4.78 35.86
N LYS A 197 -6.63 3.57 35.42
CA LYS A 197 -5.82 2.59 36.15
C LYS A 197 -4.33 2.68 35.86
N ALA A 198 -3.99 3.35 34.77
CA ALA A 198 -2.63 3.41 34.28
C ALA A 198 -1.71 4.22 35.20
N LYS A 199 -0.48 3.77 35.31
CA LYS A 199 0.58 4.48 36.04
C LYS A 199 1.72 4.79 35.09
N PHE A 200 2.24 6.00 35.18
CA PHE A 200 3.42 6.36 34.40
C PHE A 200 4.66 5.67 34.96
N GLU A 201 5.33 4.94 34.08
CA GLU A 201 6.60 4.28 34.35
C GLU A 201 7.67 4.79 33.39
N LYS A 202 8.66 5.53 33.90
CA LYS A 202 9.73 6.12 33.07
C LYS A 202 10.48 5.06 32.28
N ALA A 203 10.76 3.91 32.87
CA ALA A 203 11.45 2.81 32.20
C ALA A 203 10.66 2.32 30.99
N LEU A 204 9.35 2.07 31.12
CA LEU A 204 8.49 1.67 30.03
C LEU A 204 8.43 2.73 28.94
N PHE A 205 8.29 4.01 29.30
CA PHE A 205 8.31 5.12 28.34
C PHE A 205 9.61 5.13 27.53
N CYS A 206 10.78 5.08 28.19
CA CYS A 206 12.07 5.05 27.52
C CYS A 206 12.23 3.81 26.61
N ASN A 207 11.80 2.63 27.07
CA ASN A 207 11.87 1.40 26.30
C ASN A 207 10.99 1.47 25.04
N MET A 208 9.76 1.98 25.15
CA MET A 208 8.86 2.14 24.02
C MET A 208 9.37 3.16 23.00
N ILE A 209 9.90 4.28 23.44
CA ILE A 209 10.50 5.28 22.53
C ILE A 209 11.78 4.73 21.87
N SER A 210 12.66 4.08 22.62
CA SER A 210 13.86 3.45 22.05
C SER A 210 13.56 2.38 21.01
N PHE A 211 12.47 1.64 21.20
CA PHE A 211 11.97 0.68 20.20
C PHE A 211 11.37 1.37 18.97
N SER A 212 10.59 2.43 19.16
CA SER A 212 9.84 3.09 18.08
C SER A 212 10.71 4.01 17.23
N ALA A 213 11.66 4.75 17.82
CA ALA A 213 12.41 5.77 17.11
C ALA A 213 13.16 5.24 15.87
N PRO A 214 13.82 4.07 15.89
CA PRO A 214 14.41 3.50 14.67
C PRO A 214 13.40 3.14 13.59
N LEU A 215 12.14 2.85 13.96
CA LEU A 215 11.09 2.51 13.00
C LEU A 215 10.66 3.71 12.16
N ILE A 216 10.93 4.95 12.61
CA ILE A 216 10.69 6.15 11.80
C ILE A 216 11.44 6.04 10.47
N LEU A 217 12.75 5.71 10.52
CA LEU A 217 13.56 5.59 9.31
C LEU A 217 13.02 4.52 8.36
N ASN A 218 12.54 3.41 8.91
CA ASN A 218 11.92 2.36 8.11
C ASN A 218 10.64 2.87 7.43
N ASN A 219 9.73 3.52 8.16
CA ASN A 219 8.48 4.04 7.62
C ASN A 219 8.70 5.17 6.61
N VAL A 220 9.66 6.07 6.87
CA VAL A 220 10.06 7.12 5.92
C VAL A 220 10.63 6.50 4.64
N SER A 221 11.47 5.46 4.74
CA SER A 221 12.01 4.77 3.57
C SER A 221 10.91 4.13 2.72
N TRP A 222 9.93 3.48 3.35
CA TRP A 222 8.77 2.94 2.64
C TRP A 222 7.91 4.04 2.01
N TRP A 223 7.73 5.16 2.72
CA TRP A 223 7.01 6.31 2.17
C TRP A 223 7.72 6.87 0.93
N ILE A 224 9.04 6.99 0.96
CA ILE A 224 9.85 7.44 -0.19
C ILE A 224 9.58 6.54 -1.41
N ILE A 225 9.62 5.23 -1.25
CA ILE A 225 9.42 4.28 -2.34
C ILE A 225 8.01 4.37 -2.96
N HIS A 226 7.01 4.61 -2.12
CA HIS A 226 5.60 4.56 -2.55
C HIS A 226 4.99 5.92 -2.90
N SER A 227 5.66 7.01 -2.53
CA SER A 227 5.02 8.33 -2.56
C SER A 227 5.92 9.49 -3.00
N SER A 228 7.24 9.28 -3.13
CA SER A 228 8.13 10.37 -3.55
C SER A 228 7.85 10.85 -4.98
N ASP A 229 7.46 9.94 -5.85
CA ASP A 229 7.06 10.21 -7.23
C ASP A 229 5.88 11.20 -7.30
N LYS A 230 4.91 11.08 -6.40
CA LYS A 230 3.76 11.97 -6.31
C LYS A 230 4.17 13.40 -5.98
N VAL A 231 5.04 13.55 -4.96
CA VAL A 231 5.57 14.85 -4.57
C VAL A 231 6.43 15.46 -5.68
N MET A 232 7.23 14.63 -6.35
CA MET A 232 8.07 15.10 -7.46
C MET A 232 7.23 15.51 -8.68
N VAL A 233 6.16 14.77 -9.02
CA VAL A 233 5.22 15.17 -10.09
C VAL A 233 4.54 16.48 -9.76
N GLU A 234 4.11 16.67 -8.52
CA GLU A 234 3.47 17.95 -8.11
C GLU A 234 4.44 19.13 -8.23
N ILE A 235 5.67 18.99 -7.69
CA ILE A 235 6.66 20.07 -7.67
C ILE A 235 7.19 20.39 -9.07
N MET A 236 7.44 19.35 -9.90
CA MET A 236 8.14 19.50 -11.18
C MET A 236 7.18 19.69 -12.36
N VAL A 237 5.90 19.32 -12.23
CA VAL A 237 4.93 19.42 -13.29
C VAL A 237 3.74 20.28 -12.86
N SER A 238 2.81 19.74 -12.07
CA SER A 238 1.65 20.45 -11.50
C SER A 238 0.79 19.55 -10.60
N THR A 239 -0.08 20.16 -9.80
CA THR A 239 -1.11 19.45 -9.03
C THR A 239 -2.12 18.72 -9.93
N ALA A 240 -2.44 19.27 -11.11
CA ALA A 240 -3.31 18.60 -12.09
C ALA A 240 -2.66 17.31 -12.63
N ALA A 241 -1.36 17.36 -12.95
CA ALA A 241 -0.60 16.17 -13.36
C ALA A 241 -0.57 15.10 -12.24
N LEU A 242 -0.41 15.54 -10.99
CA LEU A 242 -0.50 14.63 -9.84
C LEU A 242 -1.88 13.97 -9.74
N GLY A 243 -2.98 14.73 -9.96
CA GLY A 243 -4.34 14.17 -9.96
C GLY A 243 -4.52 13.07 -11.01
N ILE A 244 -4.05 13.31 -12.24
CA ILE A 244 -4.08 12.31 -13.33
C ILE A 244 -3.24 11.08 -12.98
N TYR A 245 -2.01 11.29 -12.47
CA TYR A 245 -1.13 10.21 -12.03
C TYR A 245 -1.76 9.38 -10.90
N THR A 246 -2.37 10.04 -9.93
CA THR A 246 -3.06 9.39 -8.80
C THR A 246 -4.23 8.54 -9.27
N ALA A 247 -5.05 9.05 -10.20
CA ALA A 247 -6.16 8.29 -10.79
C ALA A 247 -5.64 7.04 -11.52
N ALA A 248 -4.57 7.18 -12.32
CA ALA A 248 -3.93 6.06 -13.00
C ALA A 248 -3.40 5.00 -12.02
N ALA A 249 -2.78 5.41 -10.92
CA ALA A 249 -2.19 4.51 -9.92
C ALA A 249 -3.21 3.67 -9.14
N LYS A 250 -4.51 4.01 -9.17
CA LYS A 250 -5.56 3.24 -8.47
C LYS A 250 -5.79 1.84 -9.07
N ILE A 251 -5.56 1.67 -10.36
CA ILE A 251 -5.76 0.37 -11.02
C ILE A 251 -4.66 -0.65 -10.65
N PRO A 252 -3.35 -0.32 -10.75
CA PRO A 252 -2.29 -1.20 -10.27
C PRO A 252 -2.42 -1.55 -8.78
N ALA A 253 -2.98 -0.66 -7.98
CA ALA A 253 -3.24 -0.92 -6.56
C ALA A 253 -4.12 -2.16 -6.33
N LEU A 254 -5.01 -2.54 -7.25
CA LEU A 254 -5.80 -3.78 -7.16
C LEU A 254 -4.92 -5.03 -7.24
N ILE A 255 -3.93 -5.04 -8.13
CA ILE A 255 -2.96 -6.15 -8.20
C ILE A 255 -2.18 -6.21 -6.88
N ASN A 256 -1.71 -5.06 -6.39
CA ASN A 256 -0.97 -4.99 -5.12
C ASN A 256 -1.80 -5.49 -3.92
N VAL A 257 -3.12 -5.28 -3.92
CA VAL A 257 -4.01 -5.87 -2.89
C VAL A 257 -3.96 -7.40 -2.94
N THR A 258 -4.12 -7.97 -4.12
CA THR A 258 -4.08 -9.44 -4.30
C THR A 258 -2.72 -10.00 -3.92
N VAL A 259 -1.63 -9.33 -4.34
CA VAL A 259 -0.25 -9.71 -3.97
C VAL A 259 -0.05 -9.61 -2.46
N SER A 260 -0.57 -8.59 -1.78
CA SER A 260 -0.41 -8.43 -0.33
C SER A 260 -1.10 -9.54 0.48
N ILE A 261 -2.22 -10.07 -0.01
CA ILE A 261 -2.90 -11.22 0.62
C ILE A 261 -2.07 -12.49 0.45
N PHE A 262 -1.57 -12.72 -0.77
CA PHE A 262 -0.65 -13.81 -1.04
C PHE A 262 0.61 -13.69 -0.16
N GLN A 263 1.17 -12.48 -0.05
CA GLN A 263 2.38 -12.20 0.71
C GLN A 263 2.24 -12.59 2.19
N GLN A 264 1.11 -12.27 2.82
CA GLN A 264 0.85 -12.64 4.23
C GLN A 264 0.87 -14.17 4.44
N ALA A 265 0.34 -14.93 3.49
CA ALA A 265 0.38 -16.39 3.54
C ALA A 265 1.79 -16.91 3.24
N TRP A 266 2.47 -16.29 2.27
CA TRP A 266 3.82 -16.65 1.85
C TRP A 266 4.85 -16.44 2.96
N ASP A 267 4.81 -15.30 3.66
CA ASP A 267 5.73 -15.00 4.77
C ASP A 267 5.72 -16.08 5.85
N ILE A 268 4.55 -16.64 6.14
CA ILE A 268 4.43 -17.75 7.11
C ILE A 268 4.93 -19.06 6.51
N SER A 269 4.59 -19.31 5.25
CA SER A 269 4.91 -20.58 4.60
C SER A 269 6.40 -20.75 4.37
N VAL A 270 7.09 -19.70 3.89
CA VAL A 270 8.53 -19.77 3.62
C VAL A 270 9.35 -19.99 4.89
N ILE A 271 8.95 -19.40 6.04
CA ILE A 271 9.64 -19.63 7.32
C ILE A 271 9.54 -21.11 7.74
N LYS A 272 8.34 -21.68 7.64
CA LYS A 272 8.11 -23.09 8.01
C LYS A 272 8.86 -24.05 7.12
N GLU A 273 8.87 -23.79 5.81
CA GLU A 273 9.49 -24.65 4.83
C GLU A 273 11.01 -24.70 4.99
N ILE A 274 11.64 -23.55 5.26
CA ILE A 274 13.10 -23.50 5.55
C ILE A 274 13.47 -24.32 6.77
N GLU A 275 12.60 -24.36 7.79
CA GLU A 275 12.86 -25.10 9.02
C GLU A 275 12.61 -26.62 8.90
N THR A 276 11.79 -27.05 7.91
CA THR A 276 11.35 -28.46 7.82
C THR A 276 12.01 -29.23 6.71
N THR A 277 11.83 -28.84 5.46
CA THR A 277 12.23 -29.63 4.29
C THR A 277 13.25 -28.93 3.42
N ASN A 278 13.22 -27.59 3.37
CA ASN A 278 14.08 -26.76 2.52
C ASN A 278 14.12 -27.23 1.04
N GLU A 279 12.95 -27.63 0.51
CA GLU A 279 12.84 -28.12 -0.87
C GLU A 279 12.88 -26.98 -1.90
N SER A 280 13.91 -26.94 -2.74
CA SER A 280 14.11 -25.92 -3.78
C SER A 280 12.96 -25.87 -4.79
N ASP A 281 12.31 -27.00 -5.06
CA ASP A 281 11.23 -27.12 -6.03
C ASP A 281 9.97 -26.39 -5.55
N TYR A 282 9.69 -26.43 -4.24
CA TYR A 282 8.56 -25.71 -3.67
C TYR A 282 8.67 -24.20 -3.89
N TYR A 283 9.83 -23.61 -3.61
CA TYR A 283 10.06 -22.17 -3.83
C TYR A 283 9.96 -21.82 -5.31
N SER A 284 10.54 -22.65 -6.17
CA SER A 284 10.52 -22.44 -7.62
C SER A 284 9.10 -22.49 -8.19
N ASP A 285 8.29 -23.44 -7.74
CA ASP A 285 6.89 -23.59 -8.16
C ASP A 285 6.03 -22.41 -7.68
N VAL A 286 6.17 -21.98 -6.42
CA VAL A 286 5.43 -20.83 -5.88
C VAL A 286 5.78 -19.55 -6.64
N PHE A 287 7.08 -19.30 -6.92
CA PHE A 287 7.52 -18.18 -7.75
C PHE A 287 6.88 -18.21 -9.14
N LYS A 288 6.93 -19.37 -9.79
CA LYS A 288 6.39 -19.58 -11.14
C LYS A 288 4.90 -19.24 -11.19
N TYR A 289 4.11 -19.78 -10.26
CA TYR A 289 2.67 -19.52 -10.25
C TYR A 289 2.32 -18.06 -9.87
N LEU A 290 3.06 -17.44 -8.96
CA LEU A 290 2.89 -16.02 -8.66
C LEU A 290 3.17 -15.15 -9.89
N PHE A 291 4.28 -15.40 -10.57
CA PHE A 291 4.67 -14.65 -11.76
C PHE A 291 3.69 -14.87 -12.91
N LEU A 292 3.26 -16.11 -13.14
CA LEU A 292 2.25 -16.44 -14.14
C LEU A 292 0.91 -15.75 -13.87
N PHE A 293 0.45 -15.77 -12.62
CA PHE A 293 -0.80 -15.12 -12.21
C PHE A 293 -0.73 -13.60 -12.36
N THR A 294 0.31 -12.96 -11.85
CA THR A 294 0.45 -11.49 -11.90
C THR A 294 0.67 -10.98 -13.31
N SER A 295 1.45 -11.70 -14.14
CA SER A 295 1.64 -11.36 -15.56
C SER A 295 0.38 -11.59 -16.39
N GLY A 296 -0.36 -12.68 -16.13
CA GLY A 296 -1.64 -12.93 -16.78
C GLY A 296 -2.70 -11.87 -16.42
N ALA A 297 -2.78 -11.51 -15.14
CA ALA A 297 -3.66 -10.42 -14.69
C ALA A 297 -3.25 -9.08 -15.35
N CYS A 298 -1.96 -8.78 -15.41
CA CYS A 298 -1.43 -7.60 -16.09
C CYS A 298 -1.89 -7.54 -17.55
N LEU A 299 -1.72 -8.64 -18.31
CA LEU A 299 -2.15 -8.72 -19.72
C LEU A 299 -3.65 -8.45 -19.89
N VAL A 300 -4.47 -9.07 -19.05
CA VAL A 300 -5.94 -8.87 -19.09
C VAL A 300 -6.30 -7.42 -18.80
N PHE A 301 -5.77 -6.84 -17.71
CA PHE A 301 -6.07 -5.46 -17.36
C PHE A 301 -5.57 -4.48 -18.43
N VAL A 302 -4.35 -4.65 -18.96
CA VAL A 302 -3.81 -3.79 -20.03
C VAL A 302 -4.68 -3.85 -21.28
N THR A 303 -5.22 -5.05 -21.64
CA THR A 303 -6.10 -5.20 -22.80
C THR A 303 -7.38 -4.40 -22.70
N ILE A 304 -8.00 -4.37 -21.51
CA ILE A 304 -9.30 -3.73 -21.30
C ILE A 304 -9.21 -2.29 -20.80
N ILE A 305 -8.00 -1.81 -20.46
CA ILE A 305 -7.82 -0.59 -19.66
C ILE A 305 -8.42 0.65 -20.30
N LYS A 306 -8.25 0.82 -21.62
CA LYS A 306 -8.76 2.00 -22.34
C LYS A 306 -10.28 2.06 -22.26
N VAL A 307 -10.96 0.91 -22.49
CA VAL A 307 -12.42 0.81 -22.43
C VAL A 307 -12.89 0.95 -20.97
N PHE A 308 -12.21 0.27 -20.04
CA PHE A 308 -12.56 0.34 -18.63
C PHE A 308 -12.48 1.76 -18.08
N MET A 309 -11.37 2.45 -18.32
CA MET A 309 -11.14 3.81 -17.81
C MET A 309 -12.11 4.83 -18.43
N HIS A 310 -12.51 4.64 -19.68
CA HIS A 310 -13.51 5.50 -20.32
C HIS A 310 -14.84 5.58 -19.55
N TYR A 311 -15.27 4.48 -18.93
CA TYR A 311 -16.50 4.45 -18.13
C TYR A 311 -16.26 4.65 -16.63
N TYR A 312 -15.02 4.53 -16.20
CA TYR A 312 -14.68 4.50 -14.78
C TYR A 312 -14.26 5.87 -14.22
N ILE A 313 -13.66 6.74 -15.03
CA ILE A 313 -13.17 8.05 -14.59
C ILE A 313 -13.84 9.21 -15.32
N GLY A 314 -13.85 10.38 -14.67
CA GLY A 314 -14.35 11.61 -15.26
C GLY A 314 -13.53 12.08 -16.46
N ILE A 315 -14.15 12.90 -17.34
CA ILE A 315 -13.58 13.31 -18.62
C ILE A 315 -12.25 14.09 -18.48
N GLU A 316 -12.08 14.84 -17.40
CA GLU A 316 -10.86 15.62 -17.14
C GLU A 316 -9.64 14.70 -16.87
N PHE A 317 -9.89 13.46 -16.49
CA PHE A 317 -8.88 12.43 -16.25
C PHE A 317 -8.73 11.46 -17.43
N ALA A 318 -9.37 11.75 -18.57
CA ALA A 318 -9.47 10.82 -19.69
C ALA A 318 -8.11 10.24 -20.13
N ASP A 319 -7.03 11.02 -20.08
CA ASP A 319 -5.70 10.57 -20.47
C ASP A 319 -5.01 9.66 -19.44
N ALA A 320 -5.56 9.49 -18.24
CA ALA A 320 -4.93 8.66 -17.18
C ALA A 320 -4.74 7.19 -17.62
N TRP A 321 -5.62 6.66 -18.48
CA TRP A 321 -5.49 5.28 -18.97
C TRP A 321 -4.15 4.98 -19.65
N ARG A 322 -3.52 5.98 -20.27
CA ARG A 322 -2.23 5.83 -20.97
C ARG A 322 -1.10 5.44 -20.03
N TYR A 323 -1.16 5.88 -18.78
CA TYR A 323 -0.12 5.62 -17.77
C TYR A 323 -0.30 4.28 -17.07
N VAL A 324 -1.52 3.75 -17.04
CA VAL A 324 -1.88 2.52 -16.31
C VAL A 324 -1.10 1.29 -16.80
N PRO A 325 -0.90 1.04 -18.12
CA PRO A 325 -0.24 -0.17 -18.57
C PRO A 325 1.17 -0.37 -18.01
N LEU A 326 2.02 0.65 -18.03
CA LEU A 326 3.37 0.56 -17.48
C LEU A 326 3.38 0.47 -15.95
N LEU A 327 2.43 1.11 -15.26
CA LEU A 327 2.24 0.97 -13.81
C LEU A 327 1.78 -0.45 -13.45
N LEU A 328 0.99 -1.13 -14.29
CA LEU A 328 0.62 -2.54 -14.12
C LEU A 328 1.84 -3.46 -14.26
N VAL A 329 2.73 -3.19 -15.23
CA VAL A 329 4.01 -3.91 -15.35
C VAL A 329 4.88 -3.67 -14.10
N SER A 330 4.91 -2.43 -13.59
CA SER A 330 5.60 -2.11 -12.32
C SER A 330 5.06 -2.94 -11.16
N ALA A 331 3.74 -3.16 -11.08
CA ALA A 331 3.12 -4.00 -10.05
C ALA A 331 3.53 -5.49 -10.17
N VAL A 332 3.74 -6.01 -11.38
CA VAL A 332 4.28 -7.38 -11.58
C VAL A 332 5.70 -7.48 -11.00
N PHE A 333 6.59 -6.53 -11.33
CA PHE A 333 7.96 -6.55 -10.78
C PHE A 333 7.99 -6.26 -9.28
N SER A 334 7.07 -5.44 -8.76
CA SER A 334 6.87 -5.26 -7.32
C SER A 334 6.49 -6.57 -6.63
N ALA A 335 5.62 -7.39 -7.23
CA ALA A 335 5.28 -8.72 -6.72
C ALA A 335 6.49 -9.67 -6.69
N VAL A 336 7.31 -9.66 -7.74
CA VAL A 336 8.57 -10.40 -7.79
C VAL A 336 9.52 -9.94 -6.68
N ALA A 337 9.71 -8.64 -6.53
CA ALA A 337 10.56 -8.06 -5.49
C ALA A 337 10.07 -8.42 -4.08
N SER A 338 8.75 -8.41 -3.85
CA SER A 338 8.15 -8.78 -2.57
C SER A 338 8.33 -10.27 -2.26
N TYR A 339 8.15 -11.14 -3.26
CA TYR A 339 8.38 -12.58 -3.12
C TYR A 339 9.79 -12.89 -2.59
N TYR A 340 10.83 -12.31 -3.20
CA TYR A 340 12.21 -12.46 -2.74
C TYR A 340 12.47 -11.71 -1.42
N GLY A 341 11.74 -10.64 -1.15
CA GLY A 341 11.79 -9.90 0.12
C GLY A 341 11.43 -10.75 1.33
N SER A 342 10.42 -11.62 1.23
CA SER A 342 10.03 -12.56 2.29
C SER A 342 11.13 -13.56 2.62
N MET A 343 11.92 -13.96 1.64
CA MET A 343 13.01 -14.90 1.84
C MET A 343 14.11 -14.31 2.73
N TYR A 344 14.39 -13.02 2.63
CA TYR A 344 15.30 -12.38 3.58
C TYR A 344 14.80 -12.43 5.01
N GLY A 345 13.49 -12.26 5.21
CA GLY A 345 12.86 -12.41 6.54
C GLY A 345 13.05 -13.83 7.09
N ALA A 346 12.78 -14.85 6.30
CA ALA A 346 12.91 -16.25 6.66
C ALA A 346 14.38 -16.66 6.91
N LEU A 347 15.31 -16.13 6.11
CA LEU A 347 16.76 -16.32 6.25
C LEU A 347 17.40 -15.46 7.34
N LYS A 348 16.63 -14.61 8.03
CA LYS A 348 17.10 -13.63 9.02
C LYS A 348 18.14 -12.64 8.45
N LYS A 349 18.03 -12.32 7.16
CA LYS A 349 18.89 -11.38 6.42
C LYS A 349 18.22 -10.00 6.27
N SER A 350 17.71 -9.43 7.36
CA SER A 350 17.00 -8.15 7.38
C SER A 350 17.83 -6.97 6.82
N VAL A 351 19.14 -7.01 7.01
CA VAL A 351 20.07 -5.99 6.50
C VAL A 351 20.07 -5.99 4.96
N ASN A 352 20.10 -7.16 4.31
CA ASN A 352 20.04 -7.26 2.84
C ASN A 352 18.69 -6.75 2.32
N ASN A 353 17.58 -7.07 3.01
CA ASN A 353 16.27 -6.53 2.67
C ASN A 353 16.26 -5.01 2.73
N MET A 354 16.80 -4.43 3.79
CA MET A 354 16.90 -2.98 3.95
C MET A 354 17.75 -2.34 2.84
N PHE A 355 18.94 -2.85 2.56
CA PHE A 355 19.81 -2.28 1.51
C PHE A 355 19.18 -2.36 0.12
N THR A 356 18.53 -3.48 -0.24
CA THR A 356 17.86 -3.60 -1.54
C THR A 356 16.66 -2.67 -1.65
N THR A 357 15.96 -2.41 -0.55
CA THR A 357 14.85 -1.45 -0.47
C THR A 357 15.37 -0.01 -0.65
N LEU A 358 16.44 0.36 0.07
CA LEU A 358 17.08 1.68 -0.08
C LEU A 358 17.63 1.91 -1.50
N LEU A 359 18.20 0.87 -2.12
CA LEU A 359 18.62 0.94 -3.51
C LEU A 359 17.44 1.25 -4.45
N ALA A 360 16.29 0.58 -4.25
CA ALA A 360 15.10 0.86 -5.05
C ALA A 360 14.62 2.31 -4.88
N ALA A 361 14.62 2.83 -3.65
CA ALA A 361 14.28 4.22 -3.36
C ALA A 361 15.24 5.20 -4.03
N ALA A 362 16.53 4.95 -3.94
CA ALA A 362 17.55 5.79 -4.57
C ALA A 362 17.42 5.79 -6.10
N VAL A 363 17.24 4.62 -6.73
CA VAL A 363 16.99 4.50 -8.17
C VAL A 363 15.72 5.26 -8.57
N ASN A 364 14.62 5.10 -7.81
CA ASN A 364 13.37 5.79 -8.08
C ASN A 364 13.55 7.32 -8.05
N ILE A 365 14.16 7.87 -6.98
CA ILE A 365 14.39 9.31 -6.85
C ILE A 365 15.28 9.84 -7.97
N VAL A 366 16.38 9.16 -8.28
CA VAL A 366 17.33 9.59 -9.33
C VAL A 366 16.66 9.58 -10.70
N ILE A 367 15.99 8.49 -11.06
CA ILE A 367 15.34 8.38 -12.38
C ILE A 367 14.18 9.37 -12.50
N ASN A 368 13.37 9.52 -11.45
CA ASN A 368 12.29 10.52 -11.41
C ASN A 368 12.85 11.94 -11.57
N GLY A 369 13.92 12.29 -10.83
CA GLY A 369 14.56 13.59 -10.92
C GLY A 369 15.13 13.90 -12.31
N LEU A 370 15.60 12.87 -13.01
CA LEU A 370 16.09 13.01 -14.38
C LEU A 370 14.97 13.05 -15.44
N LEU A 371 13.94 12.23 -15.29
CA LEU A 371 12.93 12.07 -16.35
C LEU A 371 11.72 12.95 -16.21
N ILE A 372 11.23 13.24 -14.98
CA ILE A 372 10.02 14.06 -14.78
C ILE A 372 10.13 15.45 -15.42
N PRO A 373 11.25 16.20 -15.32
CA PRO A 373 11.36 17.51 -15.94
C PRO A 373 11.18 17.51 -17.47
N PHE A 374 11.54 16.41 -18.15
CA PHE A 374 11.45 16.28 -19.60
C PHE A 374 10.21 15.56 -20.10
N MET A 375 9.70 14.61 -19.32
CA MET A 375 8.63 13.70 -19.73
C MET A 375 7.35 13.84 -18.89
N GLY A 376 7.33 14.72 -17.90
CA GLY A 376 6.19 14.89 -17.01
C GLY A 376 5.79 13.59 -16.30
N ILE A 377 4.51 13.24 -16.32
CA ILE A 377 3.96 12.02 -15.69
C ILE A 377 4.66 10.74 -16.19
N TRP A 378 5.02 10.69 -17.49
CA TRP A 378 5.76 9.55 -18.05
C TRP A 378 7.09 9.31 -17.32
N GLY A 379 7.78 10.38 -16.91
CA GLY A 379 9.01 10.28 -16.13
C GLY A 379 8.80 9.52 -14.84
N ALA A 380 7.74 9.82 -14.09
CA ALA A 380 7.38 9.13 -12.85
C ALA A 380 7.01 7.66 -13.09
N VAL A 381 6.22 7.39 -14.13
CA VAL A 381 5.80 6.02 -14.50
C VAL A 381 7.00 5.16 -14.86
N ILE A 382 7.91 5.68 -15.69
CA ILE A 382 9.13 4.97 -16.13
C ILE A 382 10.08 4.80 -14.93
N GLY A 383 10.26 5.83 -14.11
CA GLY A 383 11.11 5.76 -12.91
C GLY A 383 10.66 4.69 -11.94
N THR A 384 9.35 4.62 -11.68
CA THR A 384 8.75 3.57 -10.85
C THR A 384 8.94 2.17 -11.45
N LEU A 385 8.75 2.01 -12.75
CA LEU A 385 8.98 0.74 -13.44
C LEU A 385 10.45 0.29 -13.32
N ILE A 386 11.39 1.19 -13.62
CA ILE A 386 12.83 0.88 -13.55
C ILE A 386 13.24 0.51 -12.12
N ALA A 387 12.75 1.25 -11.11
CA ALA A 387 13.07 0.97 -9.72
C ALA A 387 12.61 -0.44 -9.30
N TYR A 388 11.39 -0.85 -9.66
CA TYR A 388 10.90 -2.19 -9.36
C TYR A 388 11.60 -3.30 -10.16
N ILE A 389 11.96 -3.04 -11.42
CA ILE A 389 12.78 -3.97 -12.21
C ILE A 389 14.14 -4.17 -11.53
N VAL A 390 14.84 -3.08 -11.18
CA VAL A 390 16.16 -3.16 -10.55
C VAL A 390 16.11 -3.95 -9.25
N VAL A 391 15.18 -3.61 -8.33
CA VAL A 391 15.09 -4.32 -7.05
C VAL A 391 14.69 -5.78 -7.22
N ALA A 392 13.81 -6.11 -8.17
CA ALA A 392 13.43 -7.49 -8.46
C ALA A 392 14.64 -8.33 -8.90
N PHE A 393 15.44 -7.81 -9.85
CA PHE A 393 16.64 -8.50 -10.32
C PHE A 393 17.73 -8.58 -9.24
N VAL A 394 17.98 -7.49 -8.50
CA VAL A 394 18.99 -7.49 -7.43
C VAL A 394 18.64 -8.53 -6.36
N ARG A 395 17.38 -8.57 -5.92
CA ARG A 395 16.91 -9.57 -4.95
C ARG A 395 16.97 -10.98 -5.49
N MET A 396 16.57 -11.18 -6.74
CA MET A 396 16.65 -12.49 -7.42
C MET A 396 18.09 -13.03 -7.45
N ILE A 397 19.07 -12.16 -7.73
CA ILE A 397 20.49 -12.55 -7.79
C ILE A 397 21.05 -12.78 -6.38
N ASP A 398 20.74 -11.89 -5.42
CA ASP A 398 21.31 -11.97 -4.08
C ASP A 398 20.75 -13.17 -3.29
N VAL A 399 19.44 -13.44 -3.38
CA VAL A 399 18.81 -14.59 -2.69
C VAL A 399 19.34 -15.94 -3.21
N ARG A 400 19.73 -16.03 -4.49
CA ARG A 400 20.36 -17.25 -5.05
C ARG A 400 21.65 -17.66 -4.34
N ARG A 401 22.31 -16.75 -3.62
CA ARG A 401 23.50 -17.07 -2.81
C ARG A 401 23.15 -17.89 -1.54
N TYR A 402 21.90 -17.86 -1.14
CA TYR A 402 21.43 -18.49 0.11
C TYR A 402 20.45 -19.65 -0.14
N MET A 403 19.74 -19.62 -1.26
CA MET A 403 18.70 -20.60 -1.59
C MET A 403 18.72 -20.92 -3.09
N MET A 404 18.63 -22.21 -3.42
CA MET A 404 18.50 -22.65 -4.81
C MET A 404 17.05 -22.48 -5.28
N ILE A 405 16.79 -21.44 -6.08
CA ILE A 405 15.51 -21.23 -6.74
C ILE A 405 15.74 -21.35 -8.23
N SER A 406 15.17 -22.37 -8.83
CA SER A 406 15.25 -22.59 -10.25
C SER A 406 14.22 -21.71 -10.98
N VAL A 407 14.70 -20.69 -11.68
CA VAL A 407 13.87 -19.85 -12.55
C VAL A 407 14.23 -20.18 -13.98
N ASN A 408 13.25 -20.57 -14.77
CA ASN A 408 13.44 -20.68 -16.23
C ASN A 408 13.63 -19.27 -16.81
N CYS A 409 14.90 -18.86 -16.97
CA CYS A 409 15.26 -17.52 -17.43
C CYS A 409 14.65 -17.19 -18.79
N LYS A 410 14.54 -18.17 -19.70
CA LYS A 410 13.93 -17.94 -21.02
C LYS A 410 12.46 -17.58 -20.88
N THR A 411 11.69 -18.37 -20.15
CA THR A 411 10.26 -18.12 -19.91
C THR A 411 10.05 -16.80 -19.19
N PHE A 412 10.82 -16.55 -18.11
CA PHE A 412 10.71 -15.31 -17.35
C PHE A 412 10.98 -14.07 -18.20
N LEU A 413 12.07 -14.07 -18.98
CA LEU A 413 12.41 -12.95 -19.86
C LEU A 413 11.41 -12.79 -21.00
N SER A 414 10.98 -13.89 -21.65
CA SER A 414 9.99 -13.82 -22.72
C SER A 414 8.66 -13.22 -22.26
N ILE A 415 8.14 -13.65 -21.09
CA ILE A 415 6.91 -13.09 -20.54
C ILE A 415 7.12 -11.61 -20.15
N SER A 416 8.24 -11.27 -19.52
CA SER A 416 8.57 -9.87 -19.18
C SER A 416 8.60 -8.96 -20.40
N VAL A 417 9.20 -9.42 -21.50
CA VAL A 417 9.25 -8.68 -22.77
C VAL A 417 7.85 -8.55 -23.38
N ILE A 418 7.06 -9.62 -23.38
CA ILE A 418 5.69 -9.59 -23.93
C ILE A 418 4.83 -8.57 -23.16
N ILE A 419 4.80 -8.61 -21.83
CA ILE A 419 4.00 -7.66 -21.05
C ILE A 419 4.49 -6.22 -21.22
N LEU A 420 5.79 -6.00 -21.37
CA LEU A 420 6.37 -4.67 -21.56
C LEU A 420 6.03 -4.11 -22.95
N ILE A 421 6.22 -4.87 -24.01
CA ILE A 421 5.87 -4.46 -25.38
C ILE A 421 4.37 -4.19 -25.49
N HIS A 422 3.54 -5.08 -24.92
CA HIS A 422 2.10 -4.89 -24.87
C HIS A 422 1.71 -3.61 -24.14
N ALA A 423 2.28 -3.37 -22.97
CA ALA A 423 2.02 -2.16 -22.18
C ALA A 423 2.42 -0.89 -22.93
N ILE A 424 3.60 -0.87 -23.56
CA ILE A 424 4.06 0.27 -24.35
C ILE A 424 3.12 0.52 -25.55
N ALA A 425 2.76 -0.50 -26.30
CA ALA A 425 1.88 -0.37 -27.44
C ALA A 425 0.50 0.16 -27.07
N VAL A 426 -0.09 -0.36 -26.00
CA VAL A 426 -1.37 0.13 -25.48
C VAL A 426 -1.23 1.57 -24.98
N SER A 427 -0.20 1.91 -24.24
CA SER A 427 0.05 3.27 -23.75
C SER A 427 0.19 4.32 -24.88
N LEU A 428 0.73 3.91 -26.01
CA LEU A 428 0.90 4.74 -27.20
C LEU A 428 -0.31 4.72 -28.15
N ASP A 429 -1.37 4.00 -27.78
CA ASP A 429 -2.59 3.81 -28.60
C ASP A 429 -2.31 3.16 -29.99
N PHE A 430 -1.28 2.29 -30.04
CA PHE A 430 -0.83 1.66 -31.28
C PHE A 430 -1.43 0.28 -31.46
N HIS A 431 -2.32 0.11 -32.45
CA HIS A 431 -2.98 -1.15 -32.80
C HIS A 431 -3.40 -2.04 -31.60
N ILE A 432 -4.02 -1.43 -30.59
CA ILE A 432 -4.29 -2.00 -29.26
C ILE A 432 -4.85 -3.42 -29.35
N TYR A 433 -5.92 -3.64 -30.12
CA TYR A 433 -6.61 -4.94 -30.16
C TYR A 433 -5.78 -6.03 -30.81
N ALA A 434 -5.07 -5.71 -31.89
CA ALA A 434 -4.21 -6.67 -32.59
C ALA A 434 -3.01 -7.09 -31.72
N ILE A 435 -2.34 -6.12 -31.09
CA ILE A 435 -1.20 -6.39 -30.21
C ILE A 435 -1.65 -7.11 -28.94
N SER A 436 -2.78 -6.75 -28.37
CA SER A 436 -3.34 -7.47 -27.21
C SER A 436 -3.64 -8.93 -27.52
N LEU A 437 -4.24 -9.20 -28.69
CA LEU A 437 -4.50 -10.58 -29.13
C LEU A 437 -3.19 -11.35 -29.28
N LEU A 438 -2.18 -10.77 -29.97
CA LEU A 438 -0.89 -11.40 -30.15
C LEU A 438 -0.16 -11.64 -28.83
N ALA A 439 -0.20 -10.68 -27.90
CA ALA A 439 0.42 -10.81 -26.57
C ALA A 439 -0.24 -11.93 -25.74
N ILE A 440 -1.56 -12.02 -25.77
CA ILE A 440 -2.30 -13.08 -25.07
C ILE A 440 -1.99 -14.44 -25.70
N LEU A 441 -2.01 -14.56 -27.04
CA LEU A 441 -1.68 -15.79 -27.72
C LEU A 441 -0.24 -16.25 -27.45
N ALA A 442 0.73 -15.32 -27.48
CA ALA A 442 2.11 -15.61 -27.16
C ALA A 442 2.26 -16.06 -25.70
N PHE A 443 1.60 -15.38 -24.75
CA PHE A 443 1.62 -15.74 -23.35
C PHE A 443 1.03 -17.14 -23.12
N VAL A 444 -0.12 -17.44 -23.71
CA VAL A 444 -0.78 -18.75 -23.59
C VAL A 444 0.09 -19.83 -24.22
N SER A 445 0.66 -19.61 -25.41
CA SER A 445 1.51 -20.60 -26.10
C SER A 445 2.76 -20.98 -25.31
N ILE A 446 3.41 -19.99 -24.66
CA ILE A 446 4.59 -20.23 -23.80
C ILE A 446 4.22 -21.01 -22.54
N ASN A 447 3.00 -20.81 -22.00
CA ASN A 447 2.58 -21.35 -20.71
C ASN A 447 1.49 -22.44 -20.82
N LEU A 448 1.24 -23.01 -22.00
CA LEU A 448 0.18 -24.01 -22.25
C LEU A 448 0.20 -25.16 -21.25
N HIS A 449 1.38 -25.71 -20.98
CA HIS A 449 1.53 -26.84 -20.05
C HIS A 449 1.17 -26.44 -18.62
N ASP A 450 1.65 -25.30 -18.15
CA ASP A 450 1.46 -24.84 -16.79
C ASP A 450 0.02 -24.39 -16.52
N LEU A 451 -0.58 -23.70 -17.49
CA LEU A 451 -2.00 -23.33 -17.46
C LEU A 451 -2.90 -24.57 -17.44
N GLY A 452 -2.55 -25.61 -18.21
CA GLY A 452 -3.28 -26.89 -18.18
C GLY A 452 -3.22 -27.58 -16.81
N ILE A 453 -2.11 -27.52 -16.11
CA ILE A 453 -1.97 -28.04 -14.73
C ILE A 453 -2.83 -27.22 -13.76
N LEU A 454 -2.81 -25.89 -13.87
CA LEU A 454 -3.61 -25.00 -13.00
C LEU A 454 -5.11 -25.28 -13.19
N VAL A 455 -5.61 -25.35 -14.42
CA VAL A 455 -7.02 -25.64 -14.71
C VAL A 455 -7.42 -26.98 -14.12
N LYS A 456 -6.60 -28.03 -14.28
CA LYS A 456 -6.88 -29.35 -13.69
C LYS A 456 -6.89 -29.34 -12.15
N LYS A 457 -5.99 -28.58 -11.51
CA LYS A 457 -5.96 -28.45 -10.04
C LYS A 457 -7.21 -27.69 -9.56
N PHE A 458 -7.60 -26.63 -10.26
CA PHE A 458 -8.75 -25.80 -9.90
C PHE A 458 -10.07 -26.55 -10.08
N SER A 459 -10.22 -27.29 -11.17
CA SER A 459 -11.43 -28.13 -11.39
C SER A 459 -11.60 -29.21 -10.33
N LYS A 460 -10.49 -29.82 -9.87
CA LYS A 460 -10.52 -30.79 -8.76
C LYS A 460 -10.86 -30.14 -7.40
N PHE A 461 -10.57 -28.88 -7.21
CA PHE A 461 -10.89 -28.15 -5.98
C PHE A 461 -12.36 -27.74 -5.92
N ILE A 462 -12.97 -27.36 -7.05
CA ILE A 462 -14.39 -26.99 -7.14
C ILE A 462 -15.30 -28.23 -7.06
N LEU A 463 -14.83 -29.39 -7.51
CA LEU A 463 -15.58 -30.64 -7.50
C LEU A 463 -15.47 -31.43 -6.18
N ARG A 464 -14.77 -30.90 -5.20
CA ARG A 464 -14.69 -31.39 -3.80
C ARG A 464 -15.44 -30.43 -2.86
#